data_4acde3e90d66e7b1ba6e5aa8030ff030
#
_entry.id   4acde3e90d66e7b1ba6e5aa8030ff030
#
_cell.length_a   1.000
_cell.length_b   1.000
_cell.length_c   1.000
_cell.angle_alpha   90.00
_cell.angle_beta   90.00
_cell.angle_gamma   90.00
#
_symmetry.space_group_name_H-M   'P 1'
#
loop_
_entity.id
_entity.type
_entity.pdbx_description
1 polymer ?
#
loop_
_entity_poly.entity_id
_entity_poly.type
_entity_poly.pdbx_seq_one_letter_code
_entity_poly.pdbx_strand_id
1 'polypeptide(L)'
;PTAKIRVDVNGSWSVDDAIFNIRTIYGEVAGNFLEYVEQPVASLNELRELKERLIVDVKIAGDEVLRKAEDPFAINLDGAIDVLMLKVSPLGGIKRSLELAAHHKLPVVVSSALESVVGISYGLKLAAQLPVLNYACGLATSALMKADVGVIPIENGAMSVGTPEISREMLEKLKVSQERLEW
;
A
#
# COMPACT_ATOMS: atom_id res chain seq x y z
N PRO A 1 -20.41 14.25 -2.51
CA PRO A 1 -19.87 12.99 -2.04
C PRO A 1 -18.79 13.26 -1.00
N THR A 2 -18.72 12.45 0.05
CA THR A 2 -17.70 12.58 1.10
C THR A 2 -16.55 11.57 0.92
N ALA A 3 -16.67 10.69 -0.09
CA ALA A 3 -15.68 9.66 -0.38
C ALA A 3 -14.45 10.24 -1.09
N LYS A 4 -13.26 9.78 -0.70
CA LYS A 4 -12.02 10.05 -1.40
C LYS A 4 -11.75 8.95 -2.43
N ILE A 5 -11.13 9.33 -3.55
CA ILE A 5 -10.75 8.43 -4.63
C ILE A 5 -9.24 8.25 -4.59
N ARG A 6 -8.79 7.03 -4.79
CA ARG A 6 -7.39 6.65 -4.97
C ARG A 6 -7.27 5.89 -6.27
N VAL A 7 -6.20 6.09 -6.99
CA VAL A 7 -5.93 5.41 -8.24
C VAL A 7 -4.60 4.70 -8.09
N ASP A 8 -4.58 3.38 -8.29
CA ASP A 8 -3.36 2.59 -8.37
C ASP A 8 -3.13 2.17 -9.82
N VAL A 9 -1.95 2.48 -10.32
CA VAL A 9 -1.57 2.28 -11.73
C VAL A 9 -0.49 1.21 -11.88
N ASN A 10 0.12 0.79 -10.79
CA ASN A 10 1.20 -0.21 -10.74
C ASN A 10 2.37 0.08 -11.72
N GLY A 11 2.69 1.35 -11.93
CA GLY A 11 3.81 1.79 -12.78
C GLY A 11 3.60 1.61 -14.27
N SER A 12 2.35 1.54 -14.74
CA SER A 12 2.05 1.13 -16.11
C SER A 12 1.92 2.27 -17.11
N TRP A 13 1.84 3.53 -16.67
CA TRP A 13 1.76 4.67 -17.57
C TRP A 13 3.15 5.21 -17.96
N SER A 14 3.24 5.81 -19.15
CA SER A 14 4.32 6.75 -19.47
C SER A 14 4.10 8.06 -18.70
N VAL A 15 5.12 8.91 -18.62
CA VAL A 15 4.99 10.22 -17.98
C VAL A 15 3.91 11.08 -18.65
N ASP A 16 3.85 11.08 -19.98
CA ASP A 16 2.84 11.84 -20.73
C ASP A 16 1.43 11.30 -20.51
N ASP A 17 1.25 9.97 -20.51
CA ASP A 17 -0.05 9.35 -20.18
C ASP A 17 -0.45 9.63 -18.73
N ALA A 18 0.51 9.60 -17.80
CA ALA A 18 0.26 9.91 -16.39
C ALA A 18 -0.24 11.35 -16.23
N ILE A 19 0.43 12.33 -16.86
CA ILE A 19 -0.01 13.74 -16.83
C ILE A 19 -1.41 13.88 -17.40
N PHE A 20 -1.69 13.29 -18.54
CA PHE A 20 -2.99 13.36 -19.21
C PHE A 20 -4.09 12.73 -18.33
N ASN A 21 -3.88 11.49 -17.88
CA ASN A 21 -4.88 10.74 -17.10
C ASN A 21 -5.13 11.38 -15.72
N ILE A 22 -4.08 11.78 -15.01
CA ILE A 22 -4.21 12.43 -13.69
C ILE A 22 -5.00 13.74 -13.82
N ARG A 23 -4.70 14.58 -14.82
CA ARG A 23 -5.42 15.83 -15.04
C ARG A 23 -6.89 15.59 -15.39
N THR A 24 -7.16 14.58 -16.20
CA THR A 24 -8.52 14.20 -16.57
C THR A 24 -9.30 13.75 -15.35
N ILE A 25 -8.76 12.80 -14.57
CA ILE A 25 -9.40 12.32 -13.34
C ILE A 25 -9.59 13.47 -12.34
N TYR A 26 -8.57 14.29 -12.14
CA TYR A 26 -8.62 15.44 -11.25
C TYR A 26 -9.76 16.42 -11.61
N GLY A 27 -9.95 16.68 -12.90
CA GLY A 27 -11.06 17.49 -13.40
C GLY A 27 -12.43 16.88 -13.15
N GLU A 28 -12.58 15.58 -13.46
CA GLU A 28 -13.84 14.84 -13.34
C GLU A 28 -14.32 14.68 -11.88
N VAL A 29 -13.38 14.51 -10.93
CA VAL A 29 -13.72 14.29 -9.52
C VAL A 29 -13.69 15.56 -8.66
N ALA A 30 -13.67 16.74 -9.29
CA ALA A 30 -13.54 18.03 -8.60
C ALA A 30 -12.29 18.13 -7.70
N GLY A 31 -11.17 17.61 -8.17
CA GLY A 31 -9.81 17.74 -7.62
C GLY A 31 -9.61 17.27 -6.19
N ASN A 32 -10.25 17.92 -5.23
CA ASN A 32 -10.13 17.66 -3.80
C ASN A 32 -10.62 16.24 -3.35
N PHE A 33 -11.29 15.49 -4.23
CA PHE A 33 -11.71 14.12 -3.98
C PHE A 33 -10.65 13.09 -4.41
N LEU A 34 -9.69 13.45 -5.28
CA LEU A 34 -8.54 12.60 -5.60
C LEU A 34 -7.50 12.71 -4.49
N GLU A 35 -7.41 11.67 -3.65
CA GLU A 35 -6.58 11.70 -2.45
C GLU A 35 -5.10 11.51 -2.78
N TYR A 36 -4.80 10.54 -3.64
CA TYR A 36 -3.48 10.32 -4.24
C TYR A 36 -3.58 9.42 -5.47
N VAL A 37 -2.50 9.40 -6.26
CA VAL A 37 -2.27 8.42 -7.33
C VAL A 37 -1.06 7.57 -6.93
N GLU A 38 -1.26 6.25 -6.82
CA GLU A 38 -0.23 5.28 -6.45
C GLU A 38 0.50 4.82 -7.69
N GLN A 39 1.84 4.89 -7.63
CA GLN A 39 2.79 4.41 -8.64
C GLN A 39 2.32 4.64 -10.08
N PRO A 40 2.14 5.91 -10.52
CA PRO A 40 1.64 6.17 -11.88
C PRO A 40 2.62 5.74 -12.97
N VAL A 41 3.92 5.85 -12.72
CA VAL A 41 5.01 5.52 -13.66
C VAL A 41 6.01 4.56 -13.02
N ALA A 42 6.90 3.93 -13.81
CA ALA A 42 7.68 2.78 -13.36
C ALA A 42 8.87 3.14 -12.45
N SER A 43 9.56 4.26 -12.68
CA SER A 43 10.84 4.57 -12.04
C SER A 43 10.81 5.86 -11.22
N LEU A 44 11.80 6.01 -10.31
CA LEU A 44 11.98 7.23 -9.52
C LEU A 44 12.26 8.46 -10.39
N ASN A 45 12.99 8.31 -11.50
CA ASN A 45 13.28 9.42 -12.40
C ASN A 45 12.01 9.88 -13.12
N GLU A 46 11.19 8.95 -13.60
CA GLU A 46 9.90 9.27 -14.20
C GLU A 46 8.92 9.89 -13.18
N LEU A 47 8.94 9.45 -11.92
CA LEU A 47 8.13 10.07 -10.85
C LEU A 47 8.56 11.54 -10.61
N ARG A 48 9.85 11.83 -10.59
CA ARG A 48 10.35 13.22 -10.48
C ARG A 48 9.93 14.06 -11.68
N GLU A 49 10.15 13.54 -12.89
CA GLU A 49 9.73 14.21 -14.12
C GLU A 49 8.21 14.48 -14.12
N LEU A 50 7.41 13.47 -13.73
CA LEU A 50 5.98 13.64 -13.60
C LEU A 50 5.63 14.76 -12.63
N LYS A 51 6.22 14.80 -11.44
CA LYS A 51 5.94 15.82 -10.44
C LYS A 51 6.38 17.22 -10.85
N GLU A 52 7.46 17.36 -11.60
CA GLU A 52 7.92 18.63 -12.14
C GLU A 52 6.96 19.18 -13.22
N ARG A 53 6.36 18.29 -14.03
CA ARG A 53 5.48 18.67 -15.14
C ARG A 53 3.99 18.70 -14.78
N LEU A 54 3.60 18.07 -13.66
CA LEU A 54 2.20 17.99 -13.24
C LEU A 54 1.76 19.30 -12.59
N ILE A 55 0.77 19.96 -13.20
CA ILE A 55 0.29 21.29 -12.78
C ILE A 55 -0.92 21.24 -11.80
N VAL A 56 -1.42 20.04 -11.48
CA VAL A 56 -2.52 19.85 -10.52
C VAL A 56 -1.97 19.40 -9.16
N ASP A 57 -2.59 19.87 -8.08
CA ASP A 57 -2.18 19.54 -6.71
C ASP A 57 -2.79 18.18 -6.29
N VAL A 58 -2.10 17.11 -6.66
CA VAL A 58 -2.42 15.75 -6.23
C VAL A 58 -1.17 15.07 -5.66
N LYS A 59 -1.35 14.26 -4.64
CA LYS A 59 -0.26 13.50 -4.02
C LYS A 59 0.09 12.29 -4.85
N ILE A 60 1.37 11.98 -4.94
CA ILE A 60 1.89 10.76 -5.56
C ILE A 60 2.34 9.81 -4.45
N ALA A 61 1.81 8.59 -4.47
CA ALA A 61 2.22 7.53 -3.54
C ALA A 61 3.17 6.55 -4.24
N GLY A 62 4.22 6.12 -3.53
CA GLY A 62 5.21 5.16 -4.04
C GLY A 62 5.04 3.80 -3.40
N ASP A 63 4.83 2.77 -4.21
CA ASP A 63 4.79 1.35 -3.83
C ASP A 63 5.98 0.59 -4.44
N GLU A 64 5.94 0.34 -5.74
CA GLU A 64 6.95 -0.47 -6.45
C GLU A 64 8.35 0.08 -6.28
N VAL A 65 8.52 1.37 -6.35
CA VAL A 65 9.84 2.01 -6.20
C VAL A 65 10.46 1.77 -4.83
N LEU A 66 9.65 1.47 -3.81
CA LEU A 66 10.12 1.11 -2.47
C LEU A 66 10.33 -0.39 -2.33
N ARG A 67 9.27 -1.19 -2.56
CA ARG A 67 9.27 -2.62 -2.26
C ARG A 67 10.10 -3.47 -3.22
N LYS A 68 10.39 -2.95 -4.42
CA LYS A 68 11.27 -3.61 -5.42
C LYS A 68 12.69 -3.07 -5.40
N ALA A 69 13.01 -2.08 -4.56
CA ALA A 69 14.36 -1.59 -4.41
C ALA A 69 15.26 -2.66 -3.77
N GLU A 70 16.51 -2.74 -4.23
CA GLU A 70 17.53 -3.61 -3.63
C GLU A 70 17.75 -3.27 -2.15
N ASP A 71 17.88 -1.98 -1.87
CA ASP A 71 17.88 -1.43 -0.51
C ASP A 71 16.89 -0.27 -0.39
N PRO A 72 15.71 -0.49 0.22
CA PRO A 72 14.72 0.56 0.41
C PRO A 72 15.16 1.73 1.29
N PHE A 73 16.22 1.57 2.10
CA PHE A 73 16.79 2.65 2.91
C PHE A 73 17.75 3.54 2.12
N ALA A 74 18.40 3.01 1.10
CA ALA A 74 19.38 3.74 0.30
C ALA A 74 18.77 4.60 -0.81
N ILE A 75 17.48 4.41 -1.13
CA ILE A 75 16.83 5.17 -2.20
C ILE A 75 16.53 6.60 -1.76
N ASN A 76 16.79 7.55 -2.66
CA ASN A 76 16.36 8.94 -2.48
C ASN A 76 14.95 9.14 -3.05
N LEU A 77 13.98 9.40 -2.19
CA LEU A 77 12.58 9.64 -2.55
C LEU A 77 12.24 11.13 -2.75
N ASP A 78 13.19 12.04 -2.51
CA ASP A 78 12.97 13.47 -2.61
C ASP A 78 12.52 13.86 -4.03
N GLY A 79 11.45 14.64 -4.08
CA GLY A 79 10.84 15.09 -5.34
C GLY A 79 10.15 13.99 -6.16
N ALA A 80 10.20 12.71 -5.73
CA ALA A 80 9.58 11.61 -6.46
C ALA A 80 8.18 11.27 -5.95
N ILE A 81 7.98 11.22 -4.63
CA ILE A 81 6.71 10.84 -4.01
C ILE A 81 6.36 11.76 -2.83
N ASP A 82 5.09 11.74 -2.43
CA ASP A 82 4.56 12.46 -1.26
C ASP A 82 4.08 11.52 -0.17
N VAL A 83 3.79 10.26 -0.51
CA VAL A 83 3.19 9.27 0.37
C VAL A 83 3.92 7.93 0.21
N LEU A 84 4.23 7.29 1.32
CA LEU A 84 4.94 6.01 1.38
C LEU A 84 3.94 4.88 1.55
N MET A 85 3.92 3.93 0.60
CA MET A 85 3.13 2.71 0.74
C MET A 85 3.93 1.67 1.50
N LEU A 86 3.40 1.19 2.63
CA LEU A 86 4.03 0.14 3.42
C LEU A 86 3.23 -1.17 3.33
N LYS A 87 3.87 -2.19 2.81
CA LYS A 87 3.36 -3.57 2.72
C LYS A 87 4.27 -4.49 3.53
N VAL A 88 3.77 -5.02 4.65
CA VAL A 88 4.57 -5.70 5.68
C VAL A 88 5.42 -6.84 5.11
N SER A 89 4.81 -7.75 4.34
CA SER A 89 5.51 -8.94 3.84
C SER A 89 6.63 -8.59 2.85
N PRO A 90 6.39 -7.79 1.78
CA PRO A 90 7.45 -7.43 0.85
C PRO A 90 8.59 -6.62 1.48
N LEU A 91 8.30 -5.85 2.53
CA LEU A 91 9.29 -5.02 3.20
C LEU A 91 10.06 -5.75 4.32
N GLY A 92 9.75 -7.02 4.59
CA GLY A 92 10.48 -7.85 5.55
C GLY A 92 10.03 -7.72 7.00
N GLY A 93 8.78 -7.33 7.25
CA GLY A 93 8.15 -7.36 8.57
C GLY A 93 7.84 -5.98 9.17
N ILE A 94 7.13 -6.00 10.30
CA ILE A 94 6.64 -4.79 10.98
C ILE A 94 7.79 -3.88 11.40
N LYS A 95 8.82 -4.43 12.05
CA LYS A 95 9.97 -3.65 12.55
C LYS A 95 10.63 -2.87 11.42
N ARG A 96 10.96 -3.55 10.32
CA ARG A 96 11.60 -2.94 9.16
C ARG A 96 10.71 -1.88 8.50
N SER A 97 9.41 -2.10 8.44
CA SER A 97 8.44 -1.13 7.92
C SER A 97 8.38 0.14 8.78
N LEU A 98 8.41 0.01 10.12
CA LEU A 98 8.49 1.15 11.04
C LEU A 98 9.80 1.93 10.90
N GLU A 99 10.92 1.22 10.76
CA GLU A 99 12.24 1.83 10.52
C GLU A 99 12.26 2.59 9.19
N LEU A 100 11.65 2.06 8.12
CA LEU A 100 11.50 2.75 6.83
C LEU A 100 10.64 4.01 6.94
N ALA A 101 9.52 3.95 7.65
CA ALA A 101 8.68 5.12 7.92
C ALA A 101 9.46 6.22 8.65
N ALA A 102 10.22 5.85 9.69
CA ALA A 102 11.04 6.77 10.46
C ALA A 102 12.22 7.36 9.64
N HIS A 103 12.78 6.57 8.73
CA HIS A 103 13.89 6.97 7.86
C HIS A 103 13.45 8.01 6.82
N HIS A 104 12.42 7.70 6.04
CA HIS A 104 11.97 8.56 4.96
C HIS A 104 11.12 9.75 5.41
N LYS A 105 10.48 9.66 6.59
CA LYS A 105 9.68 10.74 7.22
C LYS A 105 8.55 11.29 6.32
N LEU A 106 8.03 10.47 5.42
CA LEU A 106 6.89 10.79 4.59
C LEU A 106 5.59 10.32 5.28
N PRO A 107 4.44 10.92 4.96
CA PRO A 107 3.13 10.36 5.29
C PRO A 107 3.02 8.92 4.80
N VAL A 108 2.37 8.05 5.58
CA VAL A 108 2.33 6.61 5.34
C VAL A 108 0.90 6.13 5.06
N VAL A 109 0.77 5.20 4.12
CA VAL A 109 -0.38 4.32 3.97
C VAL A 109 0.08 2.89 4.21
N VAL A 110 -0.62 2.16 5.09
CA VAL A 110 -0.41 0.71 5.22
C VAL A 110 -1.33 0.00 4.24
N SER A 111 -0.74 -0.81 3.39
CA SER A 111 -1.45 -1.59 2.36
C SER A 111 -1.05 -3.06 2.44
N SER A 112 -1.61 -3.88 1.57
CA SER A 112 -1.35 -5.32 1.48
C SER A 112 -0.92 -5.72 0.07
N ALA A 113 -0.25 -6.86 -0.03
CA ALA A 113 0.21 -7.44 -1.28
C ALA A 113 -0.65 -8.65 -1.72
N LEU A 114 -1.97 -8.58 -1.54
CA LEU A 114 -2.92 -9.68 -1.74
C LEU A 114 -2.60 -10.85 -0.79
N GLU A 115 -2.81 -10.63 0.48
CA GLU A 115 -2.43 -11.55 1.55
C GLU A 115 -3.64 -12.21 2.16
N SER A 116 -3.43 -13.41 2.74
CA SER A 116 -4.45 -14.06 3.59
C SER A 116 -4.72 -13.24 4.85
N VAL A 117 -5.76 -13.60 5.57
CA VAL A 117 -6.10 -12.99 6.87
C VAL A 117 -4.91 -12.93 7.84
N VAL A 118 -3.98 -13.87 7.75
CA VAL A 118 -2.75 -13.86 8.56
C VAL A 118 -1.88 -12.66 8.20
N GLY A 119 -1.56 -12.47 6.91
CA GLY A 119 -0.79 -11.32 6.44
C GLY A 119 -1.49 -9.98 6.72
N ILE A 120 -2.80 -9.91 6.47
CA ILE A 120 -3.62 -8.74 6.80
C ILE A 120 -3.52 -8.38 8.29
N SER A 121 -3.51 -9.36 9.20
CA SER A 121 -3.35 -9.12 10.64
C SER A 121 -2.04 -8.42 11.00
N TYR A 122 -0.96 -8.72 10.27
CA TYR A 122 0.33 -8.01 10.43
C TYR A 122 0.27 -6.59 9.89
N GLY A 123 -0.44 -6.35 8.79
CA GLY A 123 -0.72 -4.99 8.30
C GLY A 123 -1.47 -4.14 9.32
N LEU A 124 -2.51 -4.71 9.95
CA LEU A 124 -3.25 -4.05 11.04
C LEU A 124 -2.36 -3.74 12.25
N LYS A 125 -1.48 -4.67 12.63
CA LYS A 125 -0.51 -4.47 13.73
C LYS A 125 0.52 -3.41 13.41
N LEU A 126 0.95 -3.30 12.14
CA LEU A 126 1.81 -2.21 11.68
C LEU A 126 1.08 -0.87 11.78
N ALA A 127 -0.15 -0.78 11.24
CA ALA A 127 -0.94 0.44 11.29
C ALA A 127 -1.16 0.95 12.72
N ALA A 128 -1.42 0.04 13.66
CA ALA A 128 -1.60 0.37 15.08
C ALA A 128 -0.33 0.87 15.80
N GLN A 129 0.85 0.62 15.24
CA GLN A 129 2.13 1.04 15.83
C GLN A 129 2.69 2.34 15.21
N LEU A 130 2.10 2.81 14.12
CA LEU A 130 2.49 4.08 13.53
C LEU A 130 2.05 5.24 14.41
N PRO A 131 2.91 6.23 14.66
CA PRO A 131 2.58 7.37 15.54
C PRO A 131 1.48 8.26 14.94
N VAL A 132 1.39 8.30 13.62
CA VAL A 132 0.34 9.03 12.87
C VAL A 132 -0.09 8.18 11.67
N LEU A 133 -1.38 8.06 11.49
CA LEU A 133 -1.99 7.39 10.34
C LEU A 133 -2.87 8.42 9.60
N ASN A 134 -2.30 9.08 8.60
CA ASN A 134 -2.94 10.16 7.85
C ASN A 134 -4.03 9.67 6.89
N TYR A 135 -3.94 8.42 6.46
CA TYR A 135 -4.78 7.82 5.42
C TYR A 135 -5.43 6.54 5.91
N ALA A 136 -6.61 6.24 5.40
CA ALA A 136 -7.20 4.92 5.57
C ALA A 136 -6.30 3.82 4.96
N CYS A 137 -6.22 2.66 5.62
CA CYS A 137 -5.40 1.54 5.16
C CYS A 137 -6.01 0.81 3.96
N GLY A 138 -5.16 0.21 3.11
CA GLY A 138 -5.56 -0.67 2.01
C GLY A 138 -5.45 -2.15 2.40
N LEU A 139 -6.20 -2.61 3.42
CA LEU A 139 -6.04 -3.93 4.03
C LEU A 139 -7.22 -4.90 3.79
N ALA A 140 -8.11 -4.59 2.84
CA ALA A 140 -9.29 -5.43 2.58
C ALA A 140 -9.09 -6.49 1.48
N THR A 141 -7.86 -6.74 1.02
CA THR A 141 -7.59 -7.61 -0.13
C THR A 141 -7.87 -9.09 0.10
N SER A 142 -7.93 -9.55 1.36
CA SER A 142 -8.38 -10.93 1.66
C SER A 142 -9.80 -11.22 1.15
N ALA A 143 -10.65 -10.20 1.06
CA ALA A 143 -12.00 -10.31 0.48
C ALA A 143 -12.00 -10.66 -1.03
N LEU A 144 -10.87 -10.50 -1.72
CA LEU A 144 -10.69 -10.87 -3.13
C LEU A 144 -10.32 -12.35 -3.31
N MET A 145 -9.97 -13.04 -2.22
CA MET A 145 -9.62 -14.46 -2.26
C MET A 145 -10.88 -15.32 -2.32
N LYS A 146 -10.84 -16.39 -3.11
CA LYS A 146 -11.92 -17.37 -3.19
C LYS A 146 -12.14 -18.11 -1.86
N ALA A 147 -11.08 -18.32 -1.09
CA ALA A 147 -11.07 -18.93 0.22
C ALA A 147 -9.86 -18.45 1.03
N ASP A 148 -10.00 -18.41 2.35
CA ASP A 148 -8.94 -18.04 3.28
C ASP A 148 -9.01 -18.94 4.52
N VAL A 149 -7.95 -18.95 5.32
CA VAL A 149 -7.81 -19.75 6.53
C VAL A 149 -8.56 -19.18 7.73
N GLY A 150 -9.08 -17.98 7.62
CA GLY A 150 -9.85 -17.28 8.66
C GLY A 150 -10.52 -16.02 8.12
N VAL A 151 -11.10 -15.23 9.01
CA VAL A 151 -11.77 -13.98 8.66
C VAL A 151 -11.42 -12.88 9.68
N ILE A 152 -11.16 -11.67 9.19
CA ILE A 152 -11.23 -10.45 10.00
C ILE A 152 -12.40 -9.64 9.45
N PRO A 153 -13.47 -9.44 10.25
CA PRO A 153 -14.64 -8.71 9.77
C PRO A 153 -14.32 -7.24 9.50
N ILE A 154 -14.98 -6.71 8.48
CA ILE A 154 -15.00 -5.27 8.20
C ILE A 154 -16.33 -4.73 8.70
N GLU A 155 -16.31 -3.93 9.75
CA GLU A 155 -17.49 -3.34 10.35
C GLU A 155 -17.43 -1.81 10.21
N ASN A 156 -18.45 -1.24 9.57
CA ASN A 156 -18.53 0.21 9.30
C ASN A 156 -17.26 0.79 8.64
N GLY A 157 -16.63 0.02 7.74
CA GLY A 157 -15.40 0.41 7.05
C GLY A 157 -14.12 0.29 7.87
N ALA A 158 -14.16 -0.34 9.04
CA ALA A 158 -13.02 -0.55 9.92
C ALA A 158 -12.77 -2.03 10.21
N MET A 159 -11.51 -2.36 10.49
CA MET A 159 -11.07 -3.68 10.97
C MET A 159 -10.46 -3.54 12.37
N SER A 160 -10.77 -4.46 13.25
CA SER A 160 -10.16 -4.51 14.59
C SER A 160 -8.75 -5.09 14.54
N VAL A 161 -7.84 -4.47 15.28
CA VAL A 161 -6.48 -4.99 15.44
C VAL A 161 -6.50 -6.18 16.38
N GLY A 162 -6.01 -7.32 15.93
CA GLY A 162 -6.02 -8.55 16.73
C GLY A 162 -5.28 -9.69 16.05
N THR A 163 -5.41 -10.88 16.66
CA THR A 163 -4.96 -12.13 16.06
C THR A 163 -6.20 -12.83 15.51
N PRO A 164 -6.25 -13.13 14.21
CA PRO A 164 -7.41 -13.81 13.63
C PRO A 164 -7.53 -15.24 14.15
N GLU A 165 -8.77 -15.71 14.28
CA GLU A 165 -9.03 -17.13 14.51
C GLU A 165 -8.77 -17.89 13.20
N ILE A 166 -7.88 -18.89 13.28
CA ILE A 166 -7.51 -19.71 12.13
C ILE A 166 -8.27 -21.03 12.17
N SER A 167 -9.02 -21.31 11.12
CA SER A 167 -9.68 -22.59 10.92
C SER A 167 -8.68 -23.68 10.58
N ARG A 168 -8.54 -24.68 11.45
CA ARG A 168 -7.69 -25.85 11.18
C ARG A 168 -8.15 -26.63 9.95
N GLU A 169 -9.46 -26.76 9.76
CA GLU A 169 -10.03 -27.41 8.58
C GLU A 169 -9.63 -26.69 7.30
N MET A 170 -9.77 -25.37 7.26
CA MET A 170 -9.39 -24.58 6.08
C MET A 170 -7.87 -24.58 5.85
N LEU A 171 -7.07 -24.58 6.92
CA LEU A 171 -5.63 -24.68 6.81
C LEU A 171 -5.20 -26.00 6.14
N GLU A 172 -5.78 -27.15 6.58
CA GLU A 172 -5.48 -28.44 5.94
C GLU A 172 -6.01 -28.52 4.50
N LYS A 173 -7.20 -27.98 4.23
CA LYS A 173 -7.81 -27.96 2.90
C LYS A 173 -7.02 -27.14 1.89
N LEU A 174 -6.44 -26.03 2.33
CA LEU A 174 -5.69 -25.09 1.46
C LEU A 174 -4.19 -25.36 1.47
N LYS A 175 -3.72 -26.30 2.28
CA LYS A 175 -2.30 -26.64 2.38
C LYS A 175 -1.78 -27.22 1.06
N VAL A 176 -0.74 -26.58 0.50
CA VAL A 176 -0.03 -27.02 -0.71
C VAL A 176 1.24 -27.78 -0.34
N SER A 177 1.98 -27.25 0.66
CA SER A 177 3.22 -27.87 1.16
C SER A 177 3.39 -27.55 2.64
N GLN A 178 4.23 -28.32 3.31
CA GLN A 178 4.63 -28.06 4.69
C GLN A 178 6.11 -28.33 4.85
N GLU A 179 6.83 -27.36 5.38
CA GLU A 179 8.24 -27.50 5.78
C GLU A 179 8.36 -27.28 7.28
N ARG A 180 9.22 -28.06 7.92
CA ARG A 180 9.58 -27.86 9.33
C ARG A 180 10.94 -27.20 9.38
N LEU A 181 10.97 -25.96 9.92
CA LEU A 181 12.22 -25.27 10.18
C LEU A 181 12.72 -25.67 11.57
N GLU A 182 13.97 -26.10 11.64
CA GLU A 182 14.69 -26.32 12.91
C GLU A 182 15.55 -25.08 13.19
N TRP A 183 15.40 -24.53 14.41
CA TRP A 183 16.10 -23.30 14.85
C TRP A 183 17.26 -23.68 15.74
#